data_b5d85ffffd9418ace78560a1ca36a4f8
#
_entry.id   b5d85ffffd9418ace78560a1ca36a4f8
#
_cell.length_a   1.000
_cell.length_b   1.000
_cell.length_c   1.000
_cell.angle_alpha   90.00
_cell.angle_beta   90.00
_cell.angle_gamma   90.00
#
_symmetry.space_group_name_H-M   'P 1'
#
loop_
_entity.id
_entity.type
_entity.pdbx_description
1 polymer ?
#
loop_
_entity_poly.entity_id
_entity_poly.type
_entity_poly.pdbx_seq_one_letter_code
_entity_poly.pdbx_strand_id
1 'polypeptide(L)'
;SSLGAMVNKTSDAASVVAGKGKIVGGVLAALAVLVVVAIVVINSGLFTATDIQIQGSEHVTKHDAIQLIDLPEGTSLFNVDPDQITEDLKQNPWVSGVDVQRQFPHTLIITPMERKVIAIAYISSDDLAWAIGDDDTWIAPLSTSVEVDDQGNVITTGQGSNTLTGIDAALALAKHYGAVLLTDVSADVAPVSGQAVSSKAVKAGLDYVHGFSSEFLGQVKDIST
;
A
#
# COMPACT_ATOMS: atom_id res chain seq x y z
N SER A 1 -80.20 20.21 5.85
CA SER A 1 -79.42 19.87 4.63
C SER A 1 -77.89 20.10 4.73
N SER A 2 -77.37 20.52 5.88
CA SER A 2 -75.94 20.76 6.07
C SER A 2 -75.16 19.56 6.68
N LEU A 3 -75.82 18.57 7.25
CA LEU A 3 -75.15 17.41 7.87
C LEU A 3 -74.67 16.41 6.80
N GLY A 4 -75.36 16.27 5.66
CA GLY A 4 -74.96 15.34 4.57
C GLY A 4 -73.67 15.76 3.85
N ALA A 5 -73.41 17.06 3.76
CA ALA A 5 -72.20 17.56 3.10
C ALA A 5 -70.93 17.43 3.92
N MET A 6 -71.05 17.41 5.26
CA MET A 6 -69.90 17.19 6.16
C MET A 6 -69.48 15.71 6.22
N VAL A 7 -70.43 14.77 6.14
CA VAL A 7 -70.13 13.33 6.16
C VAL A 7 -69.43 12.89 4.89
N ASN A 8 -69.78 13.45 3.74
CA ASN A 8 -69.11 13.10 2.45
C ASN A 8 -67.67 13.64 2.37
N LYS A 9 -67.38 14.79 2.99
CA LYS A 9 -66.04 15.40 2.95
C LYS A 9 -65.05 14.66 3.83
N THR A 10 -65.47 14.02 4.90
CA THR A 10 -64.62 13.20 5.78
C THR A 10 -64.35 11.83 5.19
N SER A 11 -65.27 11.26 4.42
CA SER A 11 -65.05 9.95 3.76
C SER A 11 -64.04 10.06 2.60
N ASP A 12 -64.04 11.17 1.87
CA ASP A 12 -63.10 11.41 0.79
C ASP A 12 -61.66 11.65 1.33
N ALA A 13 -61.52 12.40 2.44
CA ALA A 13 -60.23 12.59 3.07
C ALA A 13 -59.64 11.28 3.63
N ALA A 14 -60.49 10.43 4.22
CA ALA A 14 -60.06 9.12 4.74
C ALA A 14 -59.64 8.15 3.62
N SER A 15 -60.33 8.17 2.47
CA SER A 15 -59.98 7.33 1.32
C SER A 15 -58.66 7.78 0.66
N VAL A 16 -58.38 9.07 0.58
CA VAL A 16 -57.12 9.63 0.04
C VAL A 16 -55.95 9.29 0.95
N VAL A 17 -56.11 9.35 2.28
CA VAL A 17 -55.07 8.97 3.24
C VAL A 17 -54.81 7.48 3.23
N ALA A 18 -55.87 6.66 3.15
CA ALA A 18 -55.74 5.20 3.02
C ALA A 18 -55.09 4.76 1.69
N GLY A 19 -55.35 5.49 0.59
CA GLY A 19 -54.73 5.26 -0.70
C GLY A 19 -53.22 5.57 -0.67
N LYS A 20 -52.82 6.70 -0.06
CA LYS A 20 -51.43 7.06 0.10
C LYS A 20 -50.65 6.08 0.98
N GLY A 21 -51.25 5.56 2.04
CA GLY A 21 -50.66 4.53 2.90
C GLY A 21 -50.39 3.23 2.16
N LYS A 22 -51.30 2.79 1.29
CA LYS A 22 -51.11 1.59 0.44
C LYS A 22 -49.99 1.77 -0.58
N ILE A 23 -49.87 2.97 -1.19
CA ILE A 23 -48.80 3.26 -2.15
C ILE A 23 -47.44 3.31 -1.42
N VAL A 24 -47.34 3.96 -0.27
CA VAL A 24 -46.13 4.01 0.53
C VAL A 24 -45.75 2.60 1.01
N GLY A 25 -46.70 1.80 1.47
CA GLY A 25 -46.45 0.41 1.85
C GLY A 25 -45.99 -0.46 0.68
N GLY A 26 -46.56 -0.27 -0.51
CA GLY A 26 -46.13 -0.96 -1.73
C GLY A 26 -44.71 -0.58 -2.18
N VAL A 27 -44.37 0.70 -2.09
CA VAL A 27 -43.00 1.19 -2.41
C VAL A 27 -41.99 0.62 -1.41
N LEU A 28 -42.29 0.63 -0.12
CA LEU A 28 -41.40 0.06 0.90
C LEU A 28 -41.23 -1.47 0.72
N ALA A 29 -42.28 -2.18 0.38
CA ALA A 29 -42.18 -3.60 0.10
C ALA A 29 -41.35 -3.88 -1.16
N ALA A 30 -41.50 -3.09 -2.22
CA ALA A 30 -40.70 -3.21 -3.43
C ALA A 30 -39.23 -2.93 -3.16
N LEU A 31 -38.93 -1.89 -2.38
CA LEU A 31 -37.56 -1.60 -1.94
C LEU A 31 -36.96 -2.74 -1.11
N ALA A 32 -37.72 -3.30 -0.18
CA ALA A 32 -37.27 -4.45 0.62
C ALA A 32 -36.94 -5.66 -0.26
N VAL A 33 -37.78 -5.96 -1.26
CA VAL A 33 -37.51 -7.04 -2.22
C VAL A 33 -36.23 -6.75 -3.04
N LEU A 34 -36.06 -5.52 -3.51
CA LEU A 34 -34.84 -5.12 -4.25
C LEU A 34 -33.59 -5.28 -3.40
N VAL A 35 -33.65 -4.91 -2.13
CA VAL A 35 -32.51 -5.09 -1.19
C VAL A 35 -32.19 -6.58 -1.00
N VAL A 36 -33.23 -7.42 -0.82
CA VAL A 36 -33.01 -8.88 -0.68
C VAL A 36 -32.42 -9.46 -1.96
N VAL A 37 -32.94 -9.09 -3.13
CA VAL A 37 -32.37 -9.53 -4.41
C VAL A 37 -30.91 -9.07 -4.56
N ALA A 38 -30.61 -7.81 -4.23
CA ALA A 38 -29.23 -7.29 -4.27
C ALA A 38 -28.30 -8.10 -3.35
N ILE A 39 -28.73 -8.40 -2.12
CA ILE A 39 -27.94 -9.22 -1.17
C ILE A 39 -27.70 -10.61 -1.75
N VAL A 40 -28.71 -11.26 -2.32
CA VAL A 40 -28.58 -12.58 -2.93
C VAL A 40 -27.62 -12.54 -4.12
N VAL A 41 -27.71 -11.52 -4.97
CA VAL A 41 -26.82 -11.36 -6.13
C VAL A 41 -25.37 -11.09 -5.70
N ILE A 42 -25.15 -10.22 -4.71
CA ILE A 42 -23.83 -9.89 -4.19
C ILE A 42 -23.14 -11.11 -3.56
N ASN A 43 -23.91 -11.98 -2.89
CA ASN A 43 -23.41 -13.21 -2.27
C ASN A 43 -23.51 -14.43 -3.19
N SER A 44 -24.02 -14.28 -4.40
CA SER A 44 -23.99 -15.34 -5.41
C SER A 44 -22.56 -15.48 -5.96
N GLY A 45 -22.18 -16.69 -6.40
CA GLY A 45 -20.88 -16.94 -7.05
C GLY A 45 -20.64 -16.14 -8.34
N LEU A 46 -21.58 -15.26 -8.75
CA LEU A 46 -21.47 -14.42 -9.94
C LEU A 46 -20.39 -13.34 -9.85
N PHE A 47 -19.95 -12.98 -8.64
CA PHE A 47 -18.94 -11.93 -8.41
C PHE A 47 -17.78 -12.43 -7.54
N THR A 48 -17.54 -13.73 -7.55
CA THR A 48 -16.38 -14.32 -6.86
C THR A 48 -15.10 -13.88 -7.55
N ALA A 49 -14.10 -13.49 -6.76
CA ALA A 49 -12.75 -13.20 -7.23
C ALA A 49 -12.05 -14.51 -7.63
N THR A 50 -12.24 -14.93 -8.89
CA THR A 50 -11.62 -16.15 -9.43
C THR A 50 -10.32 -15.88 -10.17
N ASP A 51 -10.12 -14.64 -10.64
CA ASP A 51 -8.90 -14.19 -11.31
C ASP A 51 -8.21 -13.11 -10.45
N ILE A 52 -7.19 -13.52 -9.70
CA ILE A 52 -6.42 -12.61 -8.85
C ILE A 52 -5.10 -12.32 -9.57
N GLN A 53 -4.98 -11.09 -10.04
CA GLN A 53 -3.80 -10.59 -10.73
C GLN A 53 -2.97 -9.73 -9.78
N ILE A 54 -1.78 -10.21 -9.41
CA ILE A 54 -0.83 -9.47 -8.61
C ILE A 54 0.28 -8.99 -9.53
N GLN A 55 0.48 -7.68 -9.57
CA GLN A 55 1.59 -7.08 -10.27
C GLN A 55 2.79 -7.07 -9.32
N GLY A 56 3.78 -7.90 -9.61
CA GLY A 56 5.04 -7.91 -8.85
C GLY A 56 5.90 -6.70 -9.21
N SER A 57 6.82 -6.37 -8.31
CA SER A 57 7.84 -5.34 -8.47
C SER A 57 9.22 -5.91 -8.15
N GLU A 58 10.26 -5.09 -8.11
CA GLU A 58 11.64 -5.57 -7.94
C GLU A 58 11.85 -6.31 -6.61
N HIS A 59 11.33 -5.76 -5.51
CA HIS A 59 11.50 -6.30 -4.15
C HIS A 59 10.24 -6.99 -3.61
N VAL A 60 9.13 -6.96 -4.35
CA VAL A 60 7.87 -7.61 -3.96
C VAL A 60 7.43 -8.53 -5.09
N THR A 61 7.88 -9.77 -5.04
CA THR A 61 7.51 -10.74 -6.07
C THR A 61 6.03 -11.12 -5.95
N LYS A 62 5.44 -11.55 -7.08
CA LYS A 62 4.08 -12.09 -7.08
C LYS A 62 3.92 -13.24 -6.07
N HIS A 63 4.95 -14.07 -5.92
CA HIS A 63 4.93 -15.20 -5.01
C HIS A 63 4.87 -14.76 -3.55
N ASP A 64 5.72 -13.79 -3.17
CA ASP A 64 5.74 -13.25 -1.81
C ASP A 64 4.41 -12.58 -1.46
N ALA A 65 3.87 -11.79 -2.40
CA ALA A 65 2.59 -11.12 -2.21
C ALA A 65 1.42 -12.11 -2.01
N ILE A 66 1.38 -13.22 -2.78
CA ILE A 66 0.34 -14.25 -2.60
C ILE A 66 0.43 -14.91 -1.22
N GLN A 67 1.64 -15.09 -0.68
CA GLN A 67 1.82 -15.71 0.64
C GLN A 67 1.40 -14.80 1.80
N LEU A 68 1.46 -13.49 1.60
CA LEU A 68 1.10 -12.52 2.63
C LEU A 68 -0.40 -12.25 2.69
N ILE A 69 -1.09 -12.31 1.54
CA ILE A 69 -2.52 -11.98 1.44
C ILE A 69 -3.35 -13.16 1.95
N ASP A 70 -4.13 -12.94 3.00
CA ASP A 70 -5.15 -13.89 3.47
C ASP A 70 -6.51 -13.58 2.81
N LEU A 71 -6.71 -14.09 1.60
CA LEU A 71 -7.98 -13.97 0.87
C LEU A 71 -8.66 -15.32 0.81
N PRO A 72 -9.75 -15.56 1.59
CA PRO A 72 -10.49 -16.82 1.57
C PRO A 72 -11.01 -17.18 0.18
N GLU A 73 -10.95 -18.46 -0.18
CA GLU A 73 -11.52 -18.95 -1.43
C GLU A 73 -13.02 -18.64 -1.50
N GLY A 74 -13.46 -18.21 -2.66
CA GLY A 74 -14.86 -17.85 -2.89
C GLY A 74 -15.25 -16.46 -2.42
N THR A 75 -14.29 -15.62 -2.00
CA THR A 75 -14.56 -14.23 -1.61
C THR A 75 -15.17 -13.46 -2.79
N SER A 76 -16.33 -12.84 -2.56
CA SER A 76 -16.95 -11.94 -3.54
C SER A 76 -16.15 -10.66 -3.67
N LEU A 77 -16.01 -10.13 -4.90
CA LEU A 77 -15.37 -8.83 -5.15
C LEU A 77 -15.94 -7.68 -4.31
N PHE A 78 -17.22 -7.76 -3.92
CA PHE A 78 -17.85 -6.77 -3.05
C PHE A 78 -17.38 -6.85 -1.60
N ASN A 79 -16.94 -8.04 -1.17
CA ASN A 79 -16.50 -8.31 0.21
C ASN A 79 -14.98 -8.27 0.37
N VAL A 80 -14.24 -8.01 -0.70
CA VAL A 80 -12.79 -7.79 -0.60
C VAL A 80 -12.54 -6.53 0.21
N ASP A 81 -11.71 -6.63 1.24
CA ASP A 81 -11.28 -5.51 2.06
C ASP A 81 -9.90 -5.02 1.58
N PRO A 82 -9.81 -3.85 0.92
CA PRO A 82 -8.52 -3.31 0.47
C PRO A 82 -7.59 -2.91 1.59
N ASP A 83 -8.13 -2.51 2.74
CA ASP A 83 -7.33 -2.11 3.89
C ASP A 83 -6.64 -3.33 4.50
N GLN A 84 -7.35 -4.45 4.62
CA GLN A 84 -6.76 -5.72 5.08
C GLN A 84 -5.65 -6.19 4.13
N ILE A 85 -5.89 -6.18 2.81
CA ILE A 85 -4.85 -6.54 1.82
C ILE A 85 -3.63 -5.63 1.95
N THR A 86 -3.85 -4.34 2.22
CA THR A 86 -2.76 -3.38 2.42
C THR A 86 -1.97 -3.68 3.69
N GLU A 87 -2.64 -4.01 4.79
CA GLU A 87 -1.99 -4.40 6.04
C GLU A 87 -1.19 -5.70 5.88
N ASP A 88 -1.75 -6.68 5.20
CA ASP A 88 -1.09 -7.95 4.92
C ASP A 88 0.19 -7.75 4.11
N LEU A 89 0.12 -6.99 3.02
CA LEU A 89 1.27 -6.72 2.16
C LEU A 89 2.32 -5.81 2.79
N LYS A 90 1.94 -4.90 3.71
CA LYS A 90 2.87 -4.07 4.49
C LYS A 90 3.72 -4.85 5.49
N GLN A 91 3.44 -6.14 5.72
CA GLN A 91 4.37 -7.03 6.42
C GLN A 91 5.69 -7.18 5.67
N ASN A 92 5.70 -6.97 4.36
CA ASN A 92 6.93 -6.76 3.61
C ASN A 92 7.37 -5.29 3.73
N PRO A 93 8.55 -5.01 4.32
CA PRO A 93 9.01 -3.63 4.57
C PRO A 93 9.23 -2.80 3.31
N TRP A 94 9.33 -3.42 2.14
CA TRP A 94 9.42 -2.72 0.86
C TRP A 94 8.09 -2.13 0.40
N VAL A 95 6.96 -2.55 0.98
CA VAL A 95 5.64 -2.07 0.59
C VAL A 95 5.29 -0.79 1.36
N SER A 96 5.10 0.31 0.64
CA SER A 96 4.60 1.59 1.18
C SER A 96 3.07 1.66 1.15
N GLY A 97 2.45 1.03 0.15
CA GLY A 97 1.01 1.02 -0.04
C GLY A 97 0.60 -0.04 -1.07
N VAL A 98 -0.70 -0.15 -1.30
CA VAL A 98 -1.26 -1.10 -2.25
C VAL A 98 -2.43 -0.45 -3.00
N ASP A 99 -2.44 -0.57 -4.32
CA ASP A 99 -3.60 -0.25 -5.13
C ASP A 99 -4.40 -1.53 -5.38
N VAL A 100 -5.68 -1.53 -4.97
CA VAL A 100 -6.59 -2.67 -5.11
C VAL A 100 -7.73 -2.29 -6.02
N GLN A 101 -7.76 -2.85 -7.22
CA GLN A 101 -8.78 -2.59 -8.22
C GLN A 101 -9.68 -3.80 -8.43
N ARG A 102 -11.00 -3.58 -8.37
CA ARG A 102 -12.01 -4.59 -8.67
C ARG A 102 -12.45 -4.45 -10.11
N GLN A 103 -12.15 -5.43 -10.92
CA GLN A 103 -12.57 -5.49 -12.32
C GLN A 103 -13.68 -6.55 -12.46
N PHE A 104 -14.92 -6.09 -12.43
CA PHE A 104 -16.09 -6.96 -12.52
C PHE A 104 -16.13 -7.71 -13.87
N PRO A 105 -16.65 -8.96 -13.90
CA PRO A 105 -17.33 -9.61 -12.77
C PRO A 105 -16.42 -10.43 -11.83
N HIS A 106 -15.16 -10.75 -12.17
CA HIS A 106 -14.41 -11.80 -11.48
C HIS A 106 -12.95 -11.47 -11.15
N THR A 107 -12.41 -10.33 -11.65
CA THR A 107 -10.98 -10.03 -11.56
C THR A 107 -10.69 -9.07 -10.42
N LEU A 108 -9.70 -9.40 -9.60
CA LEU A 108 -9.10 -8.56 -8.58
C LEU A 108 -7.67 -8.26 -8.99
N ILE A 109 -7.33 -6.99 -9.17
CA ILE A 109 -5.97 -6.55 -9.49
C ILE A 109 -5.38 -5.91 -8.23
N ILE A 110 -4.22 -6.41 -7.81
CA ILE A 110 -3.48 -5.95 -6.64
C ILE A 110 -2.11 -5.48 -7.12
N THR A 111 -1.81 -4.21 -6.90
CA THR A 111 -0.55 -3.59 -7.29
C THR A 111 0.15 -3.04 -6.05
N PRO A 112 1.14 -3.75 -5.49
CA PRO A 112 1.98 -3.23 -4.43
C PRO A 112 2.77 -2.00 -4.92
N MET A 113 2.82 -0.96 -4.10
CA MET A 113 3.66 0.22 -4.32
C MET A 113 4.91 0.08 -3.47
N GLU A 114 6.08 0.07 -4.10
CA GLU A 114 7.34 -0.01 -3.37
C GLU A 114 7.68 1.30 -2.66
N ARG A 115 8.33 1.15 -1.52
CA ARG A 115 8.87 2.25 -0.74
C ARG A 115 10.10 2.83 -1.46
N LYS A 116 10.10 4.13 -1.67
CA LYS A 116 11.23 4.79 -2.30
C LYS A 116 12.39 4.91 -1.29
N VAL A 117 13.54 4.38 -1.65
CA VAL A 117 14.77 4.57 -0.85
C VAL A 117 15.25 6.01 -1.04
N ILE A 118 15.42 6.75 0.08
CA ILE A 118 15.94 8.12 0.07
C ILE A 118 17.31 8.24 0.73
N ALA A 119 17.63 7.31 1.62
CA ALA A 119 18.93 7.27 2.27
C ALA A 119 19.40 5.83 2.51
N ILE A 120 20.70 5.64 2.57
CA ILE A 120 21.34 4.42 3.03
C ILE A 120 22.18 4.78 4.25
N ALA A 121 21.89 4.18 5.40
CA ALA A 121 22.67 4.33 6.62
C ALA A 121 23.75 3.25 6.66
N TYR A 122 25.03 3.67 6.71
CA TYR A 122 26.16 2.76 6.86
C TYR A 122 26.68 2.77 8.28
N ILE A 123 26.59 1.62 8.96
CA ILE A 123 27.07 1.39 10.33
C ILE A 123 28.42 0.70 10.22
N SER A 124 29.48 1.49 10.33
CA SER A 124 30.86 1.04 10.07
C SER A 124 31.38 0.00 11.06
N SER A 125 30.86 0.00 12.31
CA SER A 125 31.28 -0.96 13.35
C SER A 125 30.96 -2.40 13.00
N ASP A 126 29.86 -2.63 12.30
CA ASP A 126 29.32 -3.96 11.98
C ASP A 126 29.36 -4.26 10.48
N ASP A 127 29.86 -3.33 9.68
CA ASP A 127 29.84 -3.39 8.20
C ASP A 127 28.43 -3.62 7.66
N LEU A 128 27.46 -2.86 8.18
CA LEU A 128 26.04 -2.97 7.81
C LEU A 128 25.57 -1.74 7.05
N ALA A 129 24.88 -1.97 5.95
CA ALA A 129 24.17 -0.93 5.22
C ALA A 129 22.65 -1.18 5.31
N TRP A 130 21.87 -0.13 5.58
CA TRP A 130 20.43 -0.21 5.69
C TRP A 130 19.73 0.81 4.81
N ALA A 131 18.75 0.36 4.02
CA ALA A 131 17.91 1.25 3.25
C ALA A 131 16.86 1.93 4.14
N ILE A 132 16.64 3.22 3.91
CA ILE A 132 15.62 4.04 4.59
C ILE A 132 14.67 4.61 3.55
N GLY A 133 13.38 4.46 3.81
CA GLY A 133 12.29 4.93 2.96
C GLY A 133 12.00 6.42 3.10
N ASP A 134 11.24 6.96 2.16
CA ASP A 134 10.77 8.34 2.12
C ASP A 134 9.79 8.71 3.26
N ASP A 135 9.34 7.73 4.02
CA ASP A 135 8.55 7.86 5.24
C ASP A 135 9.37 7.64 6.52
N ASP A 136 10.71 7.74 6.43
CA ASP A 136 11.66 7.53 7.53
C ASP A 136 11.56 6.13 8.18
N THR A 137 11.21 5.11 7.39
CA THR A 137 11.14 3.73 7.83
C THR A 137 12.37 2.95 7.41
N TRP A 138 12.92 2.12 8.31
CA TRP A 138 13.92 1.13 7.99
C TRP A 138 13.34 0.07 7.07
N ILE A 139 13.84 -0.04 5.84
CA ILE A 139 13.32 -1.00 4.88
C ILE A 139 13.97 -2.37 5.11
N ALA A 140 15.22 -2.51 4.75
CA ALA A 140 15.94 -3.77 4.79
C ALA A 140 17.46 -3.54 4.88
N PRO A 141 18.21 -4.53 5.42
CA PRO A 141 19.64 -4.54 5.28
C PRO A 141 20.03 -4.77 3.81
N LEU A 142 21.06 -4.08 3.36
CA LEU A 142 21.63 -4.20 2.03
C LEU A 142 22.99 -4.89 2.11
N SER A 143 23.37 -5.56 1.03
CA SER A 143 24.69 -6.19 0.96
C SER A 143 25.80 -5.14 0.94
N THR A 144 26.78 -5.29 1.81
CA THR A 144 28.02 -4.51 1.79
C THR A 144 29.08 -5.10 0.85
N SER A 145 28.69 -6.00 -0.03
CA SER A 145 29.48 -6.52 -1.12
C SER A 145 28.63 -6.56 -2.39
N VAL A 146 28.96 -5.72 -3.37
CA VAL A 146 28.18 -5.57 -4.61
C VAL A 146 29.08 -5.65 -5.83
N GLU A 147 28.58 -6.26 -6.89
CA GLU A 147 29.24 -6.26 -8.19
C GLU A 147 28.90 -4.99 -8.96
N VAL A 148 29.90 -4.43 -9.64
CA VAL A 148 29.73 -3.23 -10.45
C VAL A 148 30.32 -3.42 -11.84
N ASP A 149 29.78 -2.66 -12.80
CA ASP A 149 30.35 -2.54 -14.15
C ASP A 149 31.59 -1.64 -14.16
N ASP A 150 32.21 -1.50 -15.34
CA ASP A 150 33.39 -0.65 -15.54
C ASP A 150 33.10 0.84 -15.28
N GLN A 151 31.84 1.26 -15.20
CA GLN A 151 31.40 2.62 -14.87
C GLN A 151 31.01 2.77 -13.38
N GLY A 152 31.13 1.69 -12.59
CA GLY A 152 30.80 1.67 -11.18
C GLY A 152 29.28 1.62 -10.88
N ASN A 153 28.46 1.18 -11.83
CA ASN A 153 27.03 0.96 -11.57
C ASN A 153 26.82 -0.45 -11.02
N VAL A 154 25.95 -0.58 -10.02
CA VAL A 154 25.61 -1.86 -9.40
C VAL A 154 24.93 -2.78 -10.42
N ILE A 155 25.41 -4.03 -10.48
CA ILE A 155 24.86 -5.08 -11.33
C ILE A 155 24.23 -6.16 -10.45
N THR A 156 22.98 -6.50 -10.72
CA THR A 156 22.22 -7.54 -10.00
C THR A 156 22.31 -8.91 -10.68
N THR A 157 22.95 -9.01 -11.85
CA THR A 157 22.93 -10.21 -12.71
C THR A 157 24.18 -11.11 -12.60
N GLY A 158 25.10 -10.84 -11.67
CA GLY A 158 26.28 -11.68 -11.44
C GLY A 158 27.31 -11.69 -12.57
N GLN A 159 27.41 -10.61 -13.35
CA GLN A 159 28.38 -10.42 -14.44
C GLN A 159 29.18 -9.11 -14.26
N GLY A 160 29.43 -8.72 -13.01
CA GLY A 160 30.23 -7.55 -12.71
C GLY A 160 31.70 -7.74 -13.00
N SER A 161 32.38 -6.66 -13.43
CA SER A 161 33.84 -6.66 -13.68
C SER A 161 34.62 -6.44 -12.39
N ASN A 162 34.02 -5.80 -11.39
CA ASN A 162 34.64 -5.51 -10.11
C ASN A 162 33.65 -5.73 -8.95
N THR A 163 34.21 -6.02 -7.76
CA THR A 163 33.43 -6.12 -6.52
C THR A 163 33.82 -4.97 -5.59
N LEU A 164 32.84 -4.19 -5.15
CA LEU A 164 32.99 -3.19 -4.10
C LEU A 164 32.54 -3.76 -2.76
N THR A 165 33.20 -3.35 -1.67
CA THR A 165 32.88 -3.81 -0.32
C THR A 165 32.80 -2.64 0.66
N GLY A 166 32.13 -2.87 1.80
CA GLY A 166 32.02 -1.90 2.87
C GLY A 166 31.37 -0.59 2.42
N ILE A 167 31.98 0.53 2.80
CA ILE A 167 31.45 1.87 2.49
C ILE A 167 31.38 2.15 0.98
N ASP A 168 32.30 1.60 0.18
CA ASP A 168 32.30 1.78 -1.28
C ASP A 168 31.09 1.07 -1.88
N ALA A 169 30.72 -0.11 -1.38
CA ALA A 169 29.49 -0.80 -1.75
C ALA A 169 28.25 -0.01 -1.35
N ALA A 170 28.22 0.52 -0.12
CA ALA A 170 27.12 1.35 0.36
C ALA A 170 26.95 2.62 -0.48
N LEU A 171 28.05 3.26 -0.91
CA LEU A 171 28.01 4.42 -1.80
C LEU A 171 27.49 4.07 -3.20
N ALA A 172 27.92 2.93 -3.76
CA ALA A 172 27.43 2.45 -5.05
C ALA A 172 25.92 2.15 -5.01
N LEU A 173 25.45 1.55 -3.91
CA LEU A 173 24.02 1.32 -3.67
C LEU A 173 23.25 2.64 -3.52
N ALA A 174 23.78 3.62 -2.79
CA ALA A 174 23.16 4.93 -2.67
C ALA A 174 22.99 5.59 -4.06
N LYS A 175 24.02 5.53 -4.89
CA LYS A 175 23.93 5.98 -6.28
C LYS A 175 22.90 5.20 -7.10
N HIS A 176 22.85 3.88 -6.93
CA HIS A 176 21.89 2.99 -7.64
C HIS A 176 20.44 3.35 -7.33
N TYR A 177 20.13 3.58 -6.05
CA TYR A 177 18.78 3.97 -5.62
C TYR A 177 18.48 5.47 -5.80
N GLY A 178 19.46 6.28 -6.19
CA GLY A 178 19.31 7.74 -6.20
C GLY A 178 19.12 8.32 -4.79
N ALA A 179 19.71 7.67 -3.78
CA ALA A 179 19.61 7.96 -2.37
C ALA A 179 20.89 8.64 -1.86
N VAL A 180 20.86 9.18 -0.65
CA VAL A 180 22.02 9.76 0.02
C VAL A 180 22.64 8.72 0.97
N LEU A 181 23.96 8.65 1.02
CA LEU A 181 24.68 7.85 2.00
C LEU A 181 24.78 8.61 3.32
N LEU A 182 24.29 8.03 4.42
CA LEU A 182 24.52 8.52 5.79
C LEU A 182 25.69 7.73 6.38
N THR A 183 26.75 8.45 6.74
CA THR A 183 27.99 7.89 7.34
C THR A 183 28.09 8.24 8.81
N ASP A 184 29.06 7.64 9.50
CA ASP A 184 29.30 7.84 10.93
C ASP A 184 28.10 7.49 11.83
N VAL A 185 27.22 6.64 11.32
CA VAL A 185 26.07 6.15 12.10
C VAL A 185 26.58 5.37 13.30
N SER A 186 26.12 5.76 14.49
CA SER A 186 26.55 5.18 15.75
C SER A 186 26.23 3.67 15.84
N ALA A 187 27.15 2.91 16.44
CA ALA A 187 27.02 1.46 16.64
C ALA A 187 25.83 1.03 17.54
N ASP A 188 25.27 1.96 18.31
CA ASP A 188 24.09 1.71 19.16
C ASP A 188 22.76 1.80 18.38
N VAL A 189 22.81 2.23 17.12
CA VAL A 189 21.64 2.21 16.24
C VAL A 189 21.33 0.77 15.83
N ALA A 190 20.17 0.28 16.24
CA ALA A 190 19.68 -1.05 15.91
C ALA A 190 18.47 -0.95 14.95
N PRO A 191 18.69 -0.96 13.63
CA PRO A 191 17.60 -0.92 12.66
C PRO A 191 16.70 -2.16 12.75
N VAL A 192 15.41 -1.95 12.58
CA VAL A 192 14.43 -3.05 12.49
C VAL A 192 13.54 -2.79 11.27
N SER A 193 13.49 -3.78 10.36
CA SER A 193 12.69 -3.69 9.14
C SER A 193 11.22 -3.35 9.44
N GLY A 194 10.69 -2.39 8.70
CA GLY A 194 9.31 -1.92 8.83
C GLY A 194 9.07 -0.93 9.99
N GLN A 195 10.09 -0.63 10.80
CA GLN A 195 9.96 0.33 11.90
C GLN A 195 10.52 1.72 11.52
N ALA A 196 9.90 2.75 12.11
CA ALA A 196 10.38 4.11 11.93
C ALA A 196 11.77 4.31 12.56
N VAL A 197 12.60 5.11 11.89
CA VAL A 197 13.89 5.54 12.42
C VAL A 197 13.69 6.25 13.76
N SER A 198 14.38 5.79 14.81
CA SER A 198 14.31 6.37 16.16
C SER A 198 15.55 7.19 16.55
N SER A 199 16.71 6.91 15.93
CA SER A 199 17.96 7.63 16.19
C SER A 199 17.83 9.11 15.83
N LYS A 200 18.19 9.99 16.76
CA LYS A 200 18.16 11.45 16.55
C LYS A 200 19.19 11.90 15.52
N ALA A 201 20.36 11.27 15.50
CA ALA A 201 21.42 11.59 14.56
C ALA A 201 21.00 11.22 13.13
N VAL A 202 20.48 10.00 12.92
CA VAL A 202 19.97 9.57 11.61
C VAL A 202 18.79 10.45 11.16
N LYS A 203 17.87 10.79 12.08
CA LYS A 203 16.78 11.73 11.76
C LYS A 203 17.27 13.09 11.32
N ALA A 204 18.28 13.65 11.98
CA ALA A 204 18.86 14.91 11.55
C ALA A 204 19.45 14.82 10.13
N GLY A 205 20.09 13.69 9.78
CA GLY A 205 20.52 13.43 8.41
C GLY A 205 19.35 13.37 7.42
N LEU A 206 18.25 12.71 7.79
CA LEU A 206 17.04 12.62 6.97
C LEU A 206 16.35 13.99 6.80
N ASP A 207 16.36 14.84 7.82
CA ASP A 207 15.82 16.21 7.71
C ASP A 207 16.55 17.01 6.61
N TYR A 208 17.87 16.83 6.45
CA TYR A 208 18.61 17.42 5.33
C TYR A 208 18.19 16.80 3.98
N VAL A 209 18.02 15.46 3.93
CA VAL A 209 17.58 14.78 2.71
C VAL A 209 16.20 15.27 2.25
N HIS A 210 15.26 15.47 3.18
CA HIS A 210 13.95 16.03 2.89
C HIS A 210 13.97 17.52 2.55
N GLY A 211 14.90 18.27 3.14
CA GLY A 211 14.99 19.73 2.98
C GLY A 211 15.64 20.19 1.68
N PHE A 212 16.43 19.34 1.02
CA PHE A 212 17.15 19.70 -0.18
C PHE A 212 16.44 19.24 -1.46
N SER A 213 16.65 19.98 -2.56
CA SER A 213 16.17 19.56 -3.88
C SER A 213 16.90 18.32 -4.37
N SER A 214 16.23 17.50 -5.19
CA SER A 214 16.84 16.31 -5.80
C SER A 214 18.08 16.64 -6.65
N GLU A 215 18.11 17.82 -7.27
CA GLU A 215 19.28 18.30 -8.02
C GLU A 215 20.49 18.55 -7.12
N PHE A 216 20.26 19.14 -5.94
CA PHE A 216 21.31 19.35 -4.95
C PHE A 216 21.78 18.02 -4.35
N LEU A 217 20.85 17.13 -3.97
CA LEU A 217 21.16 15.81 -3.41
C LEU A 217 21.97 14.94 -4.39
N GLY A 218 21.76 15.09 -5.70
CA GLY A 218 22.55 14.41 -6.73
C GLY A 218 24.04 14.81 -6.75
N GLN A 219 24.42 15.91 -6.07
CA GLN A 219 25.79 16.37 -5.92
C GLN A 219 26.39 16.03 -4.54
N VAL A 220 25.54 15.63 -3.60
CA VAL A 220 25.96 15.22 -2.24
C VAL A 220 26.42 13.77 -2.30
N LYS A 221 27.64 13.51 -1.87
CA LYS A 221 28.21 12.17 -1.81
C LYS A 221 27.72 11.40 -0.58
N ASP A 222 27.81 12.06 0.57
CA ASP A 222 27.46 11.50 1.87
C ASP A 222 27.13 12.62 2.87
N ILE A 223 26.42 12.24 3.94
CA ILE A 223 26.15 13.10 5.09
C ILE A 223 26.63 12.35 6.34
N SER A 224 27.49 12.97 7.12
CA SER A 224 27.92 12.48 8.43
C SER A 224 26.84 12.79 9.48
N THR A 225 26.47 11.80 10.30
CA THR A 225 25.40 11.91 11.32
C THR A 225 25.92 11.83 12.74
#